data_34dccc39e179824a4cefc32c6b0082d0
#
_entry.id   34dccc39e179824a4cefc32c6b0082d0
#
_cell.length_a   1.000
_cell.length_b   1.000
_cell.length_c   1.000
_cell.angle_alpha   90.00
_cell.angle_beta   90.00
_cell.angle_gamma   90.00
#
_symmetry.space_group_name_H-M   'P 1'
#
loop_
_entity.id
_entity.type
_entity.pdbx_description
1 polymer ?
#
loop_
_entity_poly.entity_id
_entity_poly.type
_entity_poly.pdbx_seq_one_letter_code
_entity_poly.pdbx_strand_id
1 'polypeptide(L)'
;MKTAEKTKWDILYDPQKKSLFARLEEFVINVYFSDVFTKAILSVSNIKNGKIFEPGSGSGMTCGKFAEKGFDVTCMDLSENALQKTKSVFKHMDLDGKFTLGDLFHTPIKDEQFNVVFNQGVMEHFRLANLDPSKGVKEMLRVLKNNGTLVILVPAYFSPLFFVYQFFKVFNLLEKYWPYTNQDFLHKHELFEMMEKAGCKNIVVKRLWSSFFFSMIGYCKKE
;
A
#
# COMPACT_ATOMS: atom_id res chain seq x y z
N MET A 1 14.59 6.37 5.87
CA MET A 1 14.71 4.90 5.93
C MET A 1 16.15 4.47 5.68
N LYS A 2 16.63 3.35 6.27
CA LYS A 2 18.02 2.92 6.12
C LYS A 2 18.29 2.48 4.66
N THR A 3 19.48 2.77 4.12
CA THR A 3 19.92 2.40 2.75
C THR A 3 19.67 0.92 2.43
N ALA A 4 19.82 0.04 3.42
CA ALA A 4 19.59 -1.40 3.27
C ALA A 4 18.12 -1.76 2.91
N GLU A 5 17.14 -1.04 3.43
CA GLU A 5 15.72 -1.26 3.10
C GLU A 5 15.41 -0.81 1.67
N LYS A 6 15.92 0.37 1.25
CA LYS A 6 15.80 0.83 -0.14
C LYS A 6 16.32 -0.21 -1.12
N THR A 7 17.51 -0.77 -0.85
CA THR A 7 18.14 -1.78 -1.73
C THR A 7 17.31 -3.05 -1.88
N LYS A 8 16.63 -3.50 -0.81
CA LYS A 8 15.74 -4.68 -0.89
C LYS A 8 14.56 -4.44 -1.83
N TRP A 9 13.94 -3.27 -1.75
CA TRP A 9 12.82 -2.91 -2.62
C TRP A 9 13.24 -2.70 -4.06
N ASP A 10 14.42 -2.10 -4.31
CA ASP A 10 14.99 -1.98 -5.66
C ASP A 10 15.25 -3.36 -6.30
N ILE A 11 15.71 -4.34 -5.52
CA ILE A 11 15.89 -5.72 -6.00
C ILE A 11 14.53 -6.38 -6.32
N LEU A 12 13.53 -6.19 -5.48
CA LEU A 12 12.19 -6.78 -5.68
C LEU A 12 11.53 -6.28 -6.97
N TYR A 13 11.73 -5.00 -7.30
CA TYR A 13 11.17 -4.40 -8.52
C TYR A 13 12.11 -4.44 -9.72
N ASP A 14 13.25 -5.13 -9.65
CA ASP A 14 14.15 -5.34 -10.77
C ASP A 14 13.50 -6.27 -11.82
N PRO A 15 13.20 -5.78 -13.03
CA PRO A 15 12.50 -6.57 -14.05
C PRO A 15 13.33 -7.76 -14.56
N GLN A 16 14.67 -7.75 -14.40
CA GLN A 16 15.54 -8.81 -14.86
C GLN A 16 15.56 -10.03 -13.91
N LYS A 17 15.14 -9.85 -12.67
CA LYS A 17 15.21 -10.90 -11.63
C LYS A 17 13.92 -11.68 -11.40
N LYS A 18 12.83 -11.38 -12.13
CA LYS A 18 11.53 -12.01 -11.92
C LYS A 18 11.38 -13.33 -12.68
N SER A 19 11.05 -14.40 -11.95
CA SER A 19 10.62 -15.67 -12.53
C SER A 19 9.25 -15.53 -13.24
N LEU A 20 8.91 -16.47 -14.12
CA LEU A 20 7.59 -16.51 -14.79
C LEU A 20 6.45 -16.58 -13.76
N PHE A 21 6.64 -17.35 -12.68
CA PHE A 21 5.67 -17.46 -11.58
C PHE A 21 5.45 -16.12 -10.88
N ALA A 22 6.53 -15.40 -10.54
CA ALA A 22 6.43 -14.07 -9.94
C ALA A 22 5.72 -13.04 -10.83
N ARG A 23 5.86 -13.17 -12.16
CA ARG A 23 5.13 -12.32 -13.12
C ARG A 23 3.64 -12.63 -13.17
N LEU A 24 3.26 -13.92 -13.09
CA LEU A 24 1.86 -14.34 -13.07
C LEU A 24 1.18 -13.93 -11.77
N GLU A 25 1.85 -14.16 -10.64
CA GLU A 25 1.38 -13.72 -9.31
C GLU A 25 1.17 -12.21 -9.28
N GLU A 26 2.14 -11.45 -9.77
CA GLU A 26 2.04 -10.00 -9.87
C GLU A 26 0.88 -9.54 -10.77
N PHE A 27 0.64 -10.23 -11.89
CA PHE A 27 -0.48 -9.95 -12.76
C PHE A 27 -1.82 -10.16 -12.04
N VAL A 28 -2.00 -11.29 -11.36
CA VAL A 28 -3.22 -11.60 -10.61
C VAL A 28 -3.43 -10.59 -9.48
N ILE A 29 -2.39 -10.31 -8.69
CA ILE A 29 -2.44 -9.34 -7.59
C ILE A 29 -2.77 -7.94 -8.15
N ASN A 30 -2.09 -7.50 -9.19
CA ASN A 30 -2.27 -6.17 -9.73
C ASN A 30 -3.64 -5.97 -10.40
N VAL A 31 -4.12 -6.93 -11.16
CA VAL A 31 -5.40 -6.77 -11.89
C VAL A 31 -6.59 -6.96 -10.97
N TYR A 32 -6.63 -8.04 -10.19
CA TYR A 32 -7.78 -8.35 -9.35
C TYR A 32 -7.84 -7.45 -8.11
N PHE A 33 -6.75 -7.39 -7.34
CA PHE A 33 -6.76 -6.66 -6.07
C PHE A 33 -6.81 -5.15 -6.24
N SER A 34 -6.24 -4.59 -7.32
CA SER A 34 -6.36 -3.16 -7.58
C SER A 34 -7.82 -2.71 -7.74
N ASP A 35 -8.65 -3.49 -8.44
CA ASP A 35 -10.08 -3.22 -8.57
C ASP A 35 -10.83 -3.35 -7.24
N VAL A 36 -10.54 -4.41 -6.48
CA VAL A 36 -11.13 -4.66 -5.16
C VAL A 36 -10.81 -3.51 -4.19
N PHE A 37 -9.55 -3.11 -4.14
CA PHE A 37 -9.09 -2.06 -3.24
C PHE A 37 -9.60 -0.69 -3.65
N THR A 38 -9.61 -0.37 -4.95
CA THR A 38 -10.21 0.87 -5.46
C THR A 38 -11.68 0.98 -5.06
N LYS A 39 -12.47 -0.07 -5.24
CA LYS A 39 -13.89 -0.10 -4.84
C LYS A 39 -14.04 0.06 -3.32
N ALA A 40 -13.21 -0.62 -2.54
CA ALA A 40 -13.23 -0.51 -1.08
C ALA A 40 -12.89 0.91 -0.60
N ILE A 41 -11.85 1.53 -1.15
CA ILE A 41 -11.43 2.89 -0.82
C ILE A 41 -12.54 3.89 -1.18
N LEU A 42 -13.12 3.79 -2.37
CA LEU A 42 -14.23 4.64 -2.80
C LEU A 42 -15.46 4.50 -1.88
N SER A 43 -15.76 3.28 -1.45
CA SER A 43 -16.93 3.02 -0.57
C SER A 43 -16.79 3.66 0.81
N VAL A 44 -15.57 3.76 1.36
CA VAL A 44 -15.33 4.34 2.70
C VAL A 44 -15.04 5.84 2.64
N SER A 45 -14.46 6.33 1.56
CA SER A 45 -14.17 7.76 1.37
C SER A 45 -15.36 8.56 0.85
N ASN A 46 -16.27 7.91 0.13
CA ASN A 46 -17.46 8.51 -0.49
C ASN A 46 -17.13 9.73 -1.37
N ILE A 47 -15.99 9.72 -2.06
CA ILE A 47 -15.58 10.80 -2.97
C ILE A 47 -15.91 10.45 -4.42
N LYS A 48 -16.22 11.48 -5.21
CA LYS A 48 -16.49 11.34 -6.66
C LYS A 48 -15.38 11.94 -7.53
N ASN A 49 -14.58 12.83 -6.98
CA ASN A 49 -13.43 13.48 -7.62
C ASN A 49 -12.46 13.99 -6.56
N GLY A 50 -11.31 14.49 -6.97
CA GLY A 50 -10.33 15.09 -6.09
C GLY A 50 -8.94 14.50 -6.21
N LYS A 51 -8.08 14.84 -5.25
CA LYS A 51 -6.67 14.43 -5.23
C LYS A 51 -6.48 13.22 -4.35
N ILE A 52 -5.77 12.24 -4.88
CA ILE A 52 -5.46 10.97 -4.20
C ILE A 52 -3.94 10.81 -4.12
N PHE A 53 -3.46 10.29 -2.99
CA PHE A 53 -2.06 10.00 -2.76
C PHE A 53 -1.86 8.56 -2.30
N GLU A 54 -0.92 7.86 -2.94
CA GLU A 54 -0.48 6.52 -2.56
C GLU A 54 1.02 6.54 -2.26
N PRO A 55 1.44 6.61 -0.98
CA PRO A 55 2.82 6.37 -0.59
C PRO A 55 3.10 4.87 -0.52
N GLY A 56 4.23 4.43 -1.10
CA GLY A 56 4.56 3.03 -1.30
C GLY A 56 3.75 2.42 -2.45
N SER A 57 3.71 3.12 -3.58
CA SER A 57 2.83 2.76 -4.72
C SER A 57 3.21 1.47 -5.44
N GLY A 58 4.45 1.00 -5.28
CA GLY A 58 4.90 -0.25 -5.90
C GLY A 58 4.72 -0.26 -7.42
N SER A 59 3.75 -1.04 -7.90
CA SER A 59 3.38 -1.07 -9.32
C SER A 59 2.51 0.09 -9.78
N GLY A 60 1.87 0.81 -8.84
CA GLY A 60 0.96 1.91 -9.12
C GLY A 60 -0.40 1.51 -9.72
N MET A 61 -0.73 0.22 -9.74
CA MET A 61 -1.97 -0.25 -10.38
C MET A 61 -3.23 0.30 -9.70
N THR A 62 -3.27 0.37 -8.37
CA THR A 62 -4.42 0.94 -7.65
C THR A 62 -4.56 2.43 -7.93
N CYS A 63 -3.46 3.19 -7.92
CA CYS A 63 -3.45 4.59 -8.37
C CYS A 63 -3.92 4.74 -9.83
N GLY A 64 -3.46 3.85 -10.73
CA GLY A 64 -3.91 3.82 -12.13
C GLY A 64 -5.43 3.67 -12.24
N LYS A 65 -6.03 2.78 -11.42
CA LYS A 65 -7.49 2.62 -11.38
C LYS A 65 -8.25 3.87 -10.91
N PHE A 66 -7.63 4.69 -10.07
CA PHE A 66 -8.17 6.00 -9.72
C PHE A 66 -8.00 7.02 -10.85
N ALA A 67 -6.85 7.02 -11.53
CA ALA A 67 -6.62 7.89 -12.69
C ALA A 67 -7.61 7.58 -13.84
N GLU A 68 -7.89 6.29 -14.14
CA GLU A 68 -8.94 5.87 -15.08
C GLU A 68 -10.33 6.47 -14.74
N LYS A 69 -10.59 6.74 -13.48
CA LYS A 69 -11.84 7.34 -12.98
C LYS A 69 -11.80 8.87 -12.92
N GLY A 70 -10.72 9.50 -13.42
CA GLY A 70 -10.56 10.96 -13.49
C GLY A 70 -10.09 11.63 -12.19
N PHE A 71 -9.52 10.89 -11.24
CA PHE A 71 -8.88 11.48 -10.06
C PHE A 71 -7.48 12.02 -10.38
N ASP A 72 -7.08 13.14 -9.76
CA ASP A 72 -5.70 13.65 -9.78
C ASP A 72 -4.86 12.81 -8.80
N VAL A 73 -4.03 11.92 -9.33
CA VAL A 73 -3.29 10.94 -8.52
C VAL A 73 -1.82 11.30 -8.37
N THR A 74 -1.30 11.05 -7.18
CA THR A 74 0.14 11.15 -6.88
C THR A 74 0.60 9.82 -6.31
N CYS A 75 1.60 9.23 -6.94
CA CYS A 75 2.25 8.00 -6.52
C CYS A 75 3.63 8.35 -5.94
N MET A 76 3.98 7.80 -4.79
CA MET A 76 5.31 7.93 -4.21
C MET A 76 5.85 6.57 -3.83
N ASP A 77 7.12 6.34 -4.10
CA ASP A 77 7.82 5.15 -3.61
C ASP A 77 9.25 5.49 -3.21
N LEU A 78 9.82 4.69 -2.32
CA LEU A 78 11.21 4.79 -1.91
C LEU A 78 12.16 4.18 -2.96
N SER A 79 11.69 3.17 -3.69
CA SER A 79 12.42 2.46 -4.73
C SER A 79 12.28 3.17 -6.08
N GLU A 80 13.41 3.49 -6.70
CA GLU A 80 13.42 4.01 -8.07
C GLU A 80 12.85 3.01 -9.07
N ASN A 81 13.16 1.71 -8.90
CA ASN A 81 12.65 0.65 -9.77
C ASN A 81 11.12 0.51 -9.67
N ALA A 82 10.57 0.59 -8.45
CA ALA A 82 9.12 0.63 -8.24
C ALA A 82 8.49 1.82 -8.95
N LEU A 83 9.08 3.01 -8.79
CA LEU A 83 8.56 4.22 -9.42
C LEU A 83 8.64 4.20 -10.95
N GLN A 84 9.71 3.64 -11.51
CA GLN A 84 9.83 3.41 -12.95
C GLN A 84 8.76 2.44 -13.46
N LYS A 85 8.46 1.40 -12.69
CA LYS A 85 7.38 0.48 -13.00
C LYS A 85 6.02 1.18 -12.97
N THR A 86 5.73 1.97 -11.93
CA THR A 86 4.52 2.81 -11.85
C THR A 86 4.37 3.68 -13.10
N LYS A 87 5.42 4.41 -13.49
CA LYS A 87 5.42 5.24 -14.70
C LYS A 87 5.15 4.44 -15.97
N SER A 88 5.73 3.23 -16.07
CA SER A 88 5.50 2.33 -17.21
C SER A 88 4.04 1.86 -17.28
N VAL A 89 3.42 1.53 -16.15
CA VAL A 89 2.00 1.17 -16.06
C VAL A 89 1.12 2.32 -16.54
N PHE A 90 1.33 3.53 -16.03
CA PHE A 90 0.58 4.72 -16.42
C PHE A 90 0.72 5.02 -17.93
N LYS A 91 1.95 4.95 -18.44
CA LYS A 91 2.19 5.14 -19.88
C LYS A 91 1.48 4.08 -20.73
N HIS A 92 1.48 2.82 -20.28
CA HIS A 92 0.81 1.73 -21.02
C HIS A 92 -0.72 1.88 -21.03
N MET A 93 -1.27 2.44 -19.96
CA MET A 93 -2.70 2.68 -19.79
C MET A 93 -3.15 4.05 -20.35
N ASP A 94 -2.24 4.85 -20.92
CA ASP A 94 -2.48 6.22 -21.39
C ASP A 94 -3.09 7.12 -20.30
N LEU A 95 -2.49 7.10 -19.11
CA LEU A 95 -2.96 7.81 -17.93
C LEU A 95 -1.97 8.87 -17.48
N ASP A 96 -2.48 9.97 -16.94
CA ASP A 96 -1.71 11.01 -16.26
C ASP A 96 -1.60 10.74 -14.77
N GLY A 97 -0.44 11.10 -14.19
CA GLY A 97 -0.19 11.01 -12.77
C GLY A 97 1.07 11.76 -12.34
N LYS A 98 1.19 12.03 -11.05
CA LYS A 98 2.39 12.62 -10.45
C LYS A 98 3.19 11.53 -9.76
N PHE A 99 4.51 11.54 -9.97
CA PHE A 99 5.42 10.50 -9.48
C PHE A 99 6.54 11.13 -8.67
N THR A 100 6.70 10.73 -7.42
CA THR A 100 7.67 11.30 -6.48
C THR A 100 8.51 10.20 -5.86
N LEU A 101 9.83 10.31 -5.95
CA LEU A 101 10.73 9.47 -5.16
C LEU A 101 10.74 10.02 -3.73
N GLY A 102 10.44 9.19 -2.74
CA GLY A 102 10.36 9.68 -1.35
C GLY A 102 10.19 8.59 -0.30
N ASP A 103 10.53 8.95 0.93
CA ASP A 103 10.35 8.13 2.12
C ASP A 103 9.03 8.50 2.81
N LEU A 104 8.20 7.49 3.12
CA LEU A 104 6.93 7.69 3.82
C LEU A 104 7.10 8.34 5.20
N PHE A 105 8.24 8.13 5.86
CA PHE A 105 8.51 8.74 7.16
C PHE A 105 8.88 10.23 7.10
N HIS A 106 9.22 10.74 5.91
CA HIS A 106 9.62 12.12 5.64
C HIS A 106 9.21 12.50 4.21
N THR A 107 7.90 12.55 3.97
CA THR A 107 7.44 12.83 2.61
C THR A 107 7.77 14.26 2.18
N PRO A 108 8.21 14.50 0.93
CA PRO A 108 8.47 15.85 0.43
C PRO A 108 7.17 16.62 0.09
N ILE A 109 6.03 16.08 0.44
CA ILE A 109 4.71 16.62 0.13
C ILE A 109 4.31 17.66 1.20
N LYS A 110 3.70 18.74 0.77
CA LYS A 110 3.15 19.78 1.67
C LYS A 110 1.92 19.26 2.43
N ASP A 111 1.62 19.92 3.55
CA ASP A 111 0.44 19.61 4.36
C ASP A 111 -0.85 19.79 3.56
N GLU A 112 -1.88 19.02 3.89
CA GLU A 112 -3.26 19.20 3.46
C GLU A 112 -3.48 19.30 1.95
N GLN A 113 -2.82 18.40 1.19
CA GLN A 113 -2.93 18.39 -0.28
C GLN A 113 -4.02 17.45 -0.82
N PHE A 114 -4.35 16.37 -0.12
CA PHE A 114 -5.12 15.26 -0.68
C PHE A 114 -6.48 15.07 -0.02
N ASN A 115 -7.46 14.63 -0.81
CA ASN A 115 -8.79 14.28 -0.33
C ASN A 115 -8.82 12.85 0.22
N VAL A 116 -8.02 11.96 -0.38
CA VAL A 116 -7.78 10.60 0.11
C VAL A 116 -6.28 10.33 0.10
N VAL A 117 -5.80 9.75 1.19
CA VAL A 117 -4.47 9.15 1.27
C VAL A 117 -4.67 7.69 1.60
N PHE A 118 -4.14 6.81 0.78
CA PHE A 118 -4.23 5.38 1.05
C PHE A 118 -2.87 4.71 0.91
N ASN A 119 -2.72 3.58 1.59
CA ASN A 119 -1.53 2.77 1.57
C ASN A 119 -1.93 1.30 1.49
N GLN A 120 -1.22 0.53 0.68
CA GLN A 120 -1.52 -0.87 0.44
C GLN A 120 -0.25 -1.69 0.51
N GLY A 121 -0.19 -2.65 1.43
CA GLY A 121 0.92 -3.60 1.47
C GLY A 121 2.25 -2.97 1.86
N VAL A 122 2.28 -2.02 2.80
CA VAL A 122 3.51 -1.32 3.21
C VAL A 122 3.71 -1.33 4.73
N MET A 123 2.65 -1.09 5.51
CA MET A 123 2.76 -0.93 6.96
C MET A 123 3.23 -2.19 7.66
N GLU A 124 2.89 -3.35 7.14
CA GLU A 124 3.28 -4.66 7.67
C GLU A 124 4.79 -4.92 7.59
N HIS A 125 5.52 -4.22 6.73
CA HIS A 125 6.96 -4.40 6.58
C HIS A 125 7.78 -3.62 7.61
N PHE A 126 7.20 -2.61 8.23
CA PHE A 126 7.95 -1.70 9.11
C PHE A 126 8.27 -2.30 10.48
N ARG A 127 7.34 -3.05 11.07
CA ARG A 127 7.56 -3.67 12.39
C ARG A 127 8.76 -4.61 12.41
N LEU A 128 8.87 -5.47 11.40
CA LEU A 128 9.97 -6.41 11.27
C LEU A 128 11.29 -5.73 10.89
N ALA A 129 11.23 -4.51 10.38
CA ALA A 129 12.40 -3.65 10.13
C ALA A 129 12.79 -2.79 11.35
N ASN A 130 12.15 -2.99 12.53
CA ASN A 130 12.31 -2.17 13.73
C ASN A 130 11.99 -0.68 13.49
N LEU A 131 11.02 -0.40 12.63
CA LEU A 131 10.48 0.92 12.38
C LEU A 131 9.09 1.03 12.99
N ASP A 132 8.76 2.21 13.54
CA ASP A 132 7.44 2.45 14.10
C ASP A 132 6.47 2.88 12.99
N PRO A 133 5.53 2.01 12.56
CA PRO A 133 4.63 2.32 11.45
C PRO A 133 3.70 3.50 11.73
N SER A 134 3.40 3.80 13.00
CA SER A 134 2.55 4.94 13.37
C SER A 134 3.13 6.29 12.91
N LYS A 135 4.46 6.40 12.77
CA LYS A 135 5.10 7.59 12.22
C LYS A 135 4.78 7.79 10.74
N GLY A 136 4.76 6.70 9.95
CA GLY A 136 4.33 6.75 8.56
C GLY A 136 2.84 7.14 8.43
N VAL A 137 1.98 6.58 9.28
CA VAL A 137 0.56 6.96 9.34
C VAL A 137 0.39 8.43 9.71
N LYS A 138 1.21 8.97 10.63
CA LYS A 138 1.19 10.40 10.99
C LYS A 138 1.55 11.30 9.80
N GLU A 139 2.51 10.91 8.99
CA GLU A 139 2.85 11.62 7.75
C GLU A 139 1.70 11.58 6.73
N MET A 140 1.03 10.43 6.60
CA MET A 140 -0.17 10.33 5.76
C MET A 140 -1.29 11.26 6.24
N LEU A 141 -1.51 11.37 7.55
CA LEU A 141 -2.46 12.34 8.13
C LEU A 141 -2.04 13.79 7.88
N ARG A 142 -0.75 14.10 7.92
CA ARG A 142 -0.25 15.47 7.71
C ARG A 142 -0.61 15.97 6.31
N VAL A 143 -0.39 15.15 5.29
CA VAL A 143 -0.65 15.52 3.89
C VAL A 143 -2.12 15.42 3.49
N LEU A 144 -2.95 14.81 4.33
CA LEU A 144 -4.40 14.69 4.15
C LEU A 144 -5.07 16.01 4.52
N LYS A 145 -6.03 16.48 3.73
CA LYS A 145 -6.88 17.64 4.03
C LYS A 145 -7.80 17.35 5.21
N ASN A 146 -8.26 18.41 5.87
CA ASN A 146 -9.37 18.30 6.81
C ASN A 146 -10.60 17.71 6.11
N ASN A 147 -11.33 16.85 6.81
CA ASN A 147 -12.41 16.00 6.27
C ASN A 147 -11.98 14.99 5.19
N GLY A 148 -10.70 14.89 4.88
CA GLY A 148 -10.14 13.85 4.01
C GLY A 148 -10.18 12.47 4.66
N THR A 149 -10.06 11.43 3.86
CA THR A 149 -10.09 10.03 4.34
C THR A 149 -8.72 9.39 4.22
N LEU A 150 -8.23 8.87 5.34
CA LEU A 150 -7.07 7.98 5.40
C LEU A 150 -7.54 6.54 5.28
N VAL A 151 -6.86 5.74 4.45
CA VAL A 151 -7.14 4.31 4.30
C VAL A 151 -5.85 3.51 4.33
N ILE A 152 -5.82 2.44 5.13
CA ILE A 152 -4.70 1.51 5.22
C ILE A 152 -5.20 0.10 4.91
N LEU A 153 -4.53 -0.56 3.98
CA LEU A 153 -4.81 -1.93 3.55
C LEU A 153 -3.61 -2.81 3.87
N VAL A 154 -3.81 -3.83 4.71
CA VAL A 154 -2.74 -4.76 5.15
C VAL A 154 -3.21 -6.21 5.08
N PRO A 155 -2.30 -7.17 4.94
CA PRO A 155 -2.59 -8.60 5.06
C PRO A 155 -3.14 -8.93 6.44
N ALA A 156 -4.23 -9.69 6.47
CA ALA A 156 -4.90 -10.08 7.70
C ALA A 156 -4.31 -11.35 8.30
N TYR A 157 -4.06 -11.34 9.61
CA TYR A 157 -3.77 -12.55 10.39
C TYR A 157 -4.95 -13.53 10.27
N PHE A 158 -4.69 -14.86 10.30
CA PHE A 158 -5.70 -15.89 10.04
C PHE A 158 -6.45 -15.72 8.70
N SER A 159 -5.73 -15.29 7.66
CA SER A 159 -6.24 -15.29 6.29
C SER A 159 -5.74 -16.52 5.52
N PRO A 160 -6.36 -16.89 4.38
CA PRO A 160 -5.79 -17.92 3.52
C PRO A 160 -4.33 -17.64 3.13
N LEU A 161 -4.00 -16.37 2.88
CA LEU A 161 -2.63 -15.94 2.58
C LEU A 161 -1.66 -16.21 3.75
N PHE A 162 -2.12 -16.00 4.99
CA PHE A 162 -1.33 -16.32 6.19
C PHE A 162 -1.01 -17.83 6.25
N PHE A 163 -1.96 -18.71 5.96
CA PHE A 163 -1.70 -20.15 5.98
C PHE A 163 -0.76 -20.60 4.87
N VAL A 164 -0.86 -20.02 3.68
CA VAL A 164 0.09 -20.26 2.57
C VAL A 164 1.52 -19.80 2.99
N TYR A 165 1.63 -18.62 3.59
CA TYR A 165 2.90 -18.13 4.11
C TYR A 165 3.49 -19.07 5.17
N GLN A 166 2.68 -19.53 6.15
CA GLN A 166 3.13 -20.45 7.19
C GLN A 166 3.56 -21.80 6.60
N PHE A 167 2.84 -22.31 5.60
CA PHE A 167 3.23 -23.52 4.87
C PHE A 167 4.63 -23.33 4.24
N PHE A 168 4.86 -22.27 3.50
CA PHE A 168 6.17 -22.01 2.90
C PHE A 168 7.27 -21.81 3.95
N LYS A 169 6.95 -21.20 5.08
CA LYS A 169 7.89 -21.01 6.20
C LYS A 169 8.31 -22.35 6.82
N VAL A 170 7.36 -23.22 7.12
CA VAL A 170 7.61 -24.54 7.75
C VAL A 170 8.49 -25.42 6.82
N PHE A 171 8.27 -25.36 5.53
CA PHE A 171 9.02 -26.16 4.55
C PHE A 171 10.27 -25.46 3.97
N ASN A 172 10.70 -24.32 4.55
CA ASN A 172 11.83 -23.52 4.07
C ASN A 172 11.73 -23.12 2.57
N LEU A 173 10.54 -22.84 2.10
CA LEU A 173 10.23 -22.49 0.71
C LEU A 173 10.07 -20.97 0.48
N LEU A 174 10.17 -20.15 1.54
CA LEU A 174 9.95 -18.69 1.43
C LEU A 174 10.91 -18.03 0.45
N GLU A 175 12.20 -18.34 0.50
CA GLU A 175 13.18 -17.73 -0.41
C GLU A 175 12.88 -18.02 -1.89
N LYS A 176 12.27 -19.17 -2.17
CA LYS A 176 11.99 -19.62 -3.53
C LYS A 176 10.65 -19.13 -4.08
N TYR A 177 9.63 -19.08 -3.23
CA TYR A 177 8.25 -18.85 -3.68
C TYR A 177 7.59 -17.61 -3.09
N TRP A 178 8.17 -16.98 -2.05
CA TRP A 178 7.61 -15.79 -1.44
C TRP A 178 8.45 -14.56 -1.80
N PRO A 179 7.91 -13.64 -2.63
CA PRO A 179 8.71 -12.53 -3.14
C PRO A 179 8.98 -11.44 -2.10
N TYR A 180 8.16 -11.39 -1.03
CA TYR A 180 8.22 -10.29 -0.07
C TYR A 180 9.07 -10.65 1.15
N THR A 181 10.09 -9.84 1.42
CA THR A 181 10.87 -9.94 2.66
C THR A 181 10.15 -9.24 3.81
N ASN A 182 10.33 -9.75 5.03
CA ASN A 182 9.75 -9.15 6.23
C ASN A 182 8.22 -9.00 6.16
N GLN A 183 7.52 -10.02 5.68
CA GLN A 183 6.06 -10.04 5.66
C GLN A 183 5.50 -10.28 7.05
N ASP A 184 4.73 -9.33 7.54
CA ASP A 184 3.92 -9.48 8.76
C ASP A 184 2.44 -9.58 8.41
N PHE A 185 1.66 -10.15 9.32
CA PHE A 185 0.21 -10.26 9.21
C PHE A 185 -0.41 -9.66 10.46
N LEU A 186 -1.26 -8.67 10.30
CA LEU A 186 -1.77 -7.91 11.43
C LEU A 186 -3.11 -8.45 11.94
N HIS A 187 -3.29 -8.34 13.26
CA HIS A 187 -4.61 -8.43 13.88
C HIS A 187 -5.34 -7.08 13.78
N LYS A 188 -6.67 -7.11 13.97
CA LYS A 188 -7.48 -5.88 13.91
C LYS A 188 -7.06 -4.85 14.95
N HIS A 189 -6.76 -5.29 16.18
CA HIS A 189 -6.32 -4.40 17.24
C HIS A 189 -4.98 -3.74 16.93
N GLU A 190 -4.04 -4.46 16.33
CA GLU A 190 -2.73 -3.91 15.99
C GLU A 190 -2.82 -2.80 14.93
N LEU A 191 -3.68 -2.97 13.92
CA LEU A 191 -3.93 -1.92 12.94
C LEU A 191 -4.65 -0.73 13.58
N PHE A 192 -5.61 -0.99 14.48
CA PHE A 192 -6.29 0.05 15.23
C PHE A 192 -5.32 0.86 16.09
N GLU A 193 -4.51 0.20 16.93
CA GLU A 193 -3.52 0.85 17.80
C GLU A 193 -2.48 1.65 17.01
N MET A 194 -2.05 1.14 15.85
CA MET A 194 -1.14 1.85 14.95
C MET A 194 -1.74 3.17 14.48
N MET A 195 -3.01 3.16 14.06
CA MET A 195 -3.73 4.35 13.59
C MET A 195 -4.01 5.32 14.76
N GLU A 196 -4.43 4.80 15.92
CA GLU A 196 -4.70 5.60 17.12
C GLU A 196 -3.43 6.32 17.60
N LYS A 197 -2.31 5.60 17.69
CA LYS A 197 -1.00 6.16 18.05
C LYS A 197 -0.55 7.26 17.08
N ALA A 198 -0.94 7.20 15.82
CA ALA A 198 -0.67 8.23 14.84
C ALA A 198 -1.54 9.48 14.99
N GLY A 199 -2.58 9.44 15.81
CA GLY A 199 -3.53 10.53 16.04
C GLY A 199 -4.83 10.43 15.24
N CYS A 200 -5.11 9.28 14.60
CA CYS A 200 -6.41 9.04 13.97
C CYS A 200 -7.52 9.05 15.03
N LYS A 201 -8.69 9.56 14.66
CA LYS A 201 -9.93 9.48 15.45
C LYS A 201 -11.02 8.76 14.67
N ASN A 202 -12.03 8.26 15.36
CA ASN A 202 -13.18 7.57 14.73
C ASN A 202 -12.74 6.43 13.80
N ILE A 203 -11.74 5.64 14.25
CA ILE A 203 -11.10 4.59 13.47
C ILE A 203 -12.06 3.41 13.29
N VAL A 204 -12.17 2.95 12.06
CA VAL A 204 -12.87 1.71 11.73
C VAL A 204 -11.89 0.70 11.14
N VAL A 205 -11.81 -0.50 11.71
CA VAL A 205 -11.01 -1.61 11.18
C VAL A 205 -11.90 -2.81 10.92
N LYS A 206 -11.90 -3.29 9.68
CA LYS A 206 -12.69 -4.47 9.29
C LYS A 206 -11.95 -5.37 8.29
N ARG A 207 -12.32 -6.65 8.24
CA ARG A 207 -11.87 -7.54 7.17
C ARG A 207 -12.50 -7.16 5.85
N LEU A 208 -11.73 -7.22 4.79
CA LEU A 208 -12.18 -6.96 3.44
C LEU A 208 -12.61 -8.28 2.78
N TRP A 209 -13.91 -8.58 2.83
CA TRP A 209 -14.48 -9.83 2.31
C TRP A 209 -14.22 -10.03 0.82
N SER A 210 -14.29 -8.95 0.03
CA SER A 210 -14.04 -8.96 -1.41
C SER A 210 -12.61 -9.32 -1.80
N SER A 211 -11.66 -9.30 -0.85
CA SER A 211 -10.28 -9.78 -1.05
C SER A 211 -10.11 -11.26 -0.68
N PHE A 212 -11.16 -12.07 -0.71
CA PHE A 212 -11.16 -13.43 -0.17
C PHE A 212 -10.58 -13.51 1.26
N PHE A 213 -10.88 -12.52 2.08
CA PHE A 213 -10.37 -12.36 3.46
C PHE A 213 -8.85 -12.18 3.58
N PHE A 214 -8.13 -12.00 2.51
CA PHE A 214 -6.67 -11.83 2.55
C PHE A 214 -6.27 -10.56 3.26
N SER A 215 -7.09 -9.50 3.16
CA SER A 215 -6.74 -8.16 3.65
C SER A 215 -7.72 -7.63 4.69
N MET A 216 -7.21 -6.72 5.50
CA MET A 216 -7.99 -5.82 6.35
C MET A 216 -7.90 -4.40 5.80
N ILE A 217 -8.96 -3.65 6.05
CA ILE A 217 -9.02 -2.21 5.79
C ILE A 217 -9.20 -1.47 7.11
N GLY A 218 -8.30 -0.54 7.40
CA GLY A 218 -8.43 0.47 8.45
C GLY A 218 -8.64 1.84 7.82
N TYR A 219 -9.57 2.64 8.33
CA TYR A 219 -9.80 3.98 7.83
C TYR A 219 -10.31 4.94 8.90
N CYS A 220 -10.04 6.22 8.69
CA CYS A 220 -10.54 7.33 9.50
C CYS A 220 -10.71 8.59 8.62
N LYS A 221 -11.44 9.58 9.14
CA LYS A 221 -11.45 10.94 8.59
C LYS A 221 -10.56 11.84 9.43
N LYS A 222 -9.80 12.73 8.78
CA LYS A 222 -9.07 13.80 9.46
C LYS A 222 -10.07 14.88 9.89
N GLU A 223 -10.05 15.21 11.18
CA GLU A 223 -10.82 16.34 11.76
C GLU A 223 -10.10 17.66 11.53
#